data_06ddc32ac184ebb02e2755119f9c6dad
#
_entry.id   06ddc32ac184ebb02e2755119f9c6dad
#
_cell.length_a   1.000
_cell.length_b   1.000
_cell.length_c   1.000
_cell.angle_alpha   90.00
_cell.angle_beta   90.00
_cell.angle_gamma   90.00
#
_symmetry.space_group_name_H-M   'P 1'
#
loop_
_entity.id
_entity.type
_entity.pdbx_description
1 polymer ?
#
loop_
_entity_poly.entity_id
_entity_poly.type
_entity_poly.pdbx_seq_one_letter_code
_entity_poly.pdbx_strand_id
1 'polypeptide(L)'
;LAEVLEHFVALQRTRADLRRRLWSVLAYPAILLIIMLLIYVLFNMYIIPQFARIYEDFGTELPALTQAVIWSSRSGSWGLVGGLLAIALFIVLAGVTPWGPHRALYALPVIGPLWRSRRLVEFSRWMGLLLELGVPMPQALRWTAQAASDSTFRRACRLASEQVESGRSLAEAMGLFSAFPPTLRPMVAWGEVTSNLPEAFRAAAELYEGRMGIQSTLLEVLALP
;
A
#
# COMPACT_ATOMS: atom_id res chain seq x y z
N LEU A 1 19.68 6.90 25.95
CA LEU A 1 19.23 7.97 25.05
C LEU A 1 19.84 7.82 23.66
N ALA A 2 21.15 7.49 23.53
CA ALA A 2 21.83 7.26 22.26
C ALA A 2 21.23 6.07 21.51
N GLU A 3 20.97 4.98 22.18
CA GLU A 3 20.42 3.73 21.63
C GLU A 3 18.98 3.90 21.09
N VAL A 4 18.17 4.73 21.74
CA VAL A 4 16.83 5.11 21.28
C VAL A 4 16.90 5.98 20.01
N LEU A 5 17.90 6.86 19.93
CA LEU A 5 18.14 7.69 18.75
C LEU A 5 18.63 6.88 17.56
N GLU A 6 19.50 5.90 17.76
CA GLU A 6 19.96 5.00 16.70
C GLU A 6 18.81 4.14 16.13
N HIS A 7 17.94 3.61 17.00
CA HIS A 7 16.74 2.90 16.57
C HIS A 7 15.75 3.79 15.83
N PHE A 8 15.61 5.06 16.24
CA PHE A 8 14.77 6.04 15.55
C PHE A 8 15.31 6.36 14.15
N VAL A 9 16.62 6.51 14.01
CA VAL A 9 17.28 6.73 12.72
C VAL A 9 17.18 5.50 11.81
N ALA A 10 17.30 4.28 12.35
CA ALA A 10 17.13 3.04 11.60
C ALA A 10 15.71 2.89 11.06
N LEU A 11 14.69 3.22 11.86
CA LEU A 11 13.27 3.22 11.43
C LEU A 11 12.98 4.26 10.36
N GLN A 12 13.59 5.44 10.43
CA GLN A 12 13.47 6.48 9.39
C GLN A 12 14.13 6.05 8.07
N ARG A 13 15.29 5.37 8.13
CA ARG A 13 15.99 4.83 6.96
C ARG A 13 15.15 3.76 6.26
N THR A 14 14.52 2.87 7.01
CA THR A 14 13.64 1.83 6.46
C THR A 14 12.43 2.43 5.70
N ARG A 15 11.92 3.58 6.16
CA ARG A 15 10.85 4.31 5.46
C ARG A 15 11.31 4.89 4.12
N ALA A 16 12.51 5.44 4.08
CA ALA A 16 13.08 6.01 2.86
C ALA A 16 13.41 4.93 1.81
N ASP A 17 13.95 3.80 2.26
CA ASP A 17 14.33 2.67 1.39
C ASP A 17 13.10 1.98 0.80
N LEU A 18 12.04 1.76 1.56
CA LEU A 18 10.77 1.22 1.04
C LEU A 18 10.13 2.16 0.02
N ARG A 19 10.15 3.47 0.28
CA ARG A 19 9.64 4.45 -0.68
C ARG A 19 10.46 4.41 -1.97
N ARG A 20 11.77 4.32 -1.88
CA ARG A 20 12.67 4.26 -3.03
C ARG A 20 12.46 2.98 -3.83
N ARG A 21 12.29 1.83 -3.17
CA ARG A 21 11.95 0.54 -3.81
C ARG A 21 10.59 0.57 -4.48
N LEU A 22 9.57 1.14 -3.86
CA LEU A 22 8.24 1.30 -4.47
C LEU A 22 8.30 2.20 -5.71
N TRP A 23 9.10 3.27 -5.68
CA TRP A 23 9.29 4.12 -6.85
C TRP A 23 9.99 3.40 -8.00
N SER A 24 11.03 2.61 -7.73
CA SER A 24 11.71 1.85 -8.77
C SER A 24 10.80 0.77 -9.40
N VAL A 25 9.95 0.11 -8.61
CA VAL A 25 8.98 -0.87 -9.11
C VAL A 25 7.85 -0.21 -9.91
N LEU A 26 7.35 0.96 -9.47
CA LEU A 26 6.29 1.69 -10.17
C LEU A 26 6.77 2.47 -11.39
N ALA A 27 8.05 2.81 -11.46
CA ALA A 27 8.63 3.56 -12.59
C ALA A 27 8.52 2.78 -13.92
N TYR A 28 8.77 1.49 -13.88
CA TYR A 28 8.69 0.65 -15.08
C TYR A 28 7.28 0.58 -15.68
N PRO A 29 6.22 0.19 -14.95
CA PRO A 29 4.85 0.23 -15.46
C PRO A 29 4.42 1.64 -15.91
N ALA A 30 4.85 2.69 -15.21
CA ALA A 30 4.52 4.07 -15.59
C ALA A 30 5.16 4.46 -16.93
N ILE A 31 6.44 4.12 -17.15
CA ILE A 31 7.13 4.38 -18.40
C ILE A 31 6.45 3.59 -19.55
N LEU A 32 6.12 2.33 -19.31
CA LEU A 32 5.46 1.47 -20.31
C LEU A 32 4.08 2.03 -20.70
N LEU A 33 3.30 2.49 -19.71
CA LEU A 33 2.02 3.16 -19.97
C LEU A 33 2.17 4.46 -20.75
N ILE A 34 3.21 5.27 -20.46
CA ILE A 34 3.49 6.51 -21.18
C ILE A 34 3.86 6.19 -22.64
N ILE A 35 4.70 5.17 -22.87
CA ILE A 35 5.08 4.76 -24.24
C ILE A 35 3.86 4.23 -24.98
N MET A 36 3.04 3.39 -24.35
CA MET A 36 1.82 2.85 -24.96
C MET A 36 0.82 3.95 -25.30
N LEU A 37 0.68 4.96 -24.43
CA LEU A 37 -0.15 6.12 -24.67
C LEU A 37 0.38 6.97 -25.83
N LEU A 38 1.70 7.17 -25.90
CA LEU A 38 2.36 7.90 -26.99
C LEU A 38 2.10 7.20 -28.35
N ILE A 39 2.29 5.88 -28.39
CA ILE A 39 2.03 5.07 -29.58
C ILE A 39 0.54 5.18 -29.97
N TYR A 40 -0.37 5.09 -29.01
CA TYR A 40 -1.82 5.22 -29.25
C TYR A 40 -2.17 6.58 -29.83
N VAL A 41 -1.62 7.67 -29.30
CA VAL A 41 -1.83 9.03 -29.82
C VAL A 41 -1.28 9.17 -31.24
N LEU A 42 -0.06 8.67 -31.49
CA LEU A 42 0.55 8.70 -32.83
C LEU A 42 -0.30 7.92 -33.84
N PHE A 43 -0.81 6.75 -33.48
CA PHE A 43 -1.68 5.95 -34.33
C PHE A 43 -2.98 6.71 -34.67
N ASN A 44 -3.60 7.33 -33.67
CA ASN A 44 -4.85 8.09 -33.88
C ASN A 44 -4.64 9.37 -34.69
N MET A 45 -3.50 10.06 -34.54
CA MET A 45 -3.27 11.33 -35.24
C MET A 45 -2.75 11.17 -36.66
N TYR A 46 -1.93 10.14 -36.91
CA TYR A 46 -1.26 10.00 -38.20
C TYR A 46 -1.72 8.81 -39.02
N ILE A 47 -1.87 7.65 -38.42
CA ILE A 47 -2.11 6.40 -39.15
C ILE A 47 -3.58 6.25 -39.51
N ILE A 48 -4.47 6.37 -38.54
CA ILE A 48 -5.92 6.19 -38.80
C ILE A 48 -6.46 7.14 -39.85
N PRO A 49 -6.12 8.47 -39.87
CA PRO A 49 -6.63 9.37 -40.92
C PRO A 49 -6.09 9.06 -42.33
N GLN A 50 -4.86 8.55 -42.43
CA GLN A 50 -4.31 8.14 -43.73
C GLN A 50 -5.07 6.93 -44.31
N PHE A 51 -5.33 5.94 -43.49
CA PHE A 51 -6.12 4.77 -43.93
C PHE A 51 -7.56 5.17 -44.26
N ALA A 52 -8.20 6.04 -43.52
CA ALA A 52 -9.53 6.52 -43.79
C ALA A 52 -9.63 7.18 -45.19
N ARG A 53 -8.67 8.02 -45.57
CA ARG A 53 -8.60 8.65 -46.88
C ARG A 53 -8.42 7.64 -48.04
N ILE A 54 -7.54 6.64 -47.84
CA ILE A 54 -7.31 5.59 -48.86
C ILE A 54 -8.58 4.80 -49.11
N TYR A 55 -9.35 4.46 -48.08
CA TYR A 55 -10.62 3.74 -48.25
C TYR A 55 -11.71 4.62 -48.89
N GLU A 56 -11.75 5.92 -48.58
CA GLU A 56 -12.65 6.88 -49.24
C GLU A 56 -12.34 6.98 -50.75
N ASP A 57 -11.06 7.01 -51.13
CA ASP A 57 -10.61 7.08 -52.53
C ASP A 57 -10.94 5.81 -53.32
N PHE A 58 -10.96 4.64 -52.69
CA PHE A 58 -11.30 3.36 -53.32
C PHE A 58 -12.81 3.09 -53.39
N GLY A 59 -13.64 3.93 -52.79
CA GLY A 59 -15.11 3.77 -52.80
C GLY A 59 -15.61 2.49 -52.14
N THR A 60 -14.80 1.83 -51.32
CA THR A 60 -15.14 0.59 -50.62
C THR A 60 -15.65 0.88 -49.20
N GLU A 61 -16.71 0.18 -48.79
CA GLU A 61 -17.19 0.29 -47.40
C GLU A 61 -16.15 -0.23 -46.44
N LEU A 62 -15.86 0.57 -45.42
CA LEU A 62 -14.92 0.19 -44.34
C LEU A 62 -15.46 -1.02 -43.55
N PRO A 63 -14.63 -2.01 -43.21
CA PRO A 63 -15.01 -3.08 -42.31
C PRO A 63 -15.55 -2.54 -40.98
N ALA A 64 -16.54 -3.21 -40.39
CA ALA A 64 -17.21 -2.75 -39.16
C ALA A 64 -16.25 -2.47 -38.01
N LEU A 65 -15.17 -3.25 -37.89
CA LEU A 65 -14.10 -3.04 -36.92
C LEU A 65 -13.35 -1.71 -37.14
N THR A 66 -13.05 -1.37 -38.40
CA THR A 66 -12.37 -0.13 -38.77
C THR A 66 -13.26 1.08 -38.54
N GLN A 67 -14.57 0.95 -38.86
CA GLN A 67 -15.56 1.98 -38.56
C GLN A 67 -15.67 2.24 -37.06
N ALA A 68 -15.70 1.21 -36.21
CA ALA A 68 -15.73 1.34 -34.76
C ALA A 68 -14.46 2.07 -34.21
N VAL A 69 -13.29 1.77 -34.76
CA VAL A 69 -12.03 2.43 -34.40
C VAL A 69 -12.03 3.91 -34.80
N ILE A 70 -12.48 4.24 -36.00
CA ILE A 70 -12.59 5.62 -36.50
C ILE A 70 -13.66 6.39 -35.70
N TRP A 71 -14.77 5.79 -35.37
CA TRP A 71 -15.81 6.41 -34.55
C TRP A 71 -15.29 6.67 -33.13
N SER A 72 -14.56 5.72 -32.54
CA SER A 72 -13.90 5.90 -31.21
C SER A 72 -12.85 6.99 -31.24
N SER A 73 -12.09 7.14 -32.33
CA SER A 73 -11.08 8.19 -32.48
C SER A 73 -11.69 9.60 -32.61
N ARG A 74 -12.86 9.72 -33.26
CA ARG A 74 -13.51 11.00 -33.55
C ARG A 74 -14.34 11.56 -32.40
N SER A 75 -14.96 10.69 -31.57
CA SER A 75 -15.88 11.11 -30.50
C SER A 75 -15.45 10.74 -29.09
N GLY A 76 -14.48 9.85 -28.88
CA GLY A 76 -14.14 9.31 -27.56
C GLY A 76 -12.66 9.25 -27.18
N SER A 77 -11.73 9.50 -28.12
CA SER A 77 -10.29 9.33 -27.87
C SER A 77 -9.76 10.23 -26.77
N TRP A 78 -10.23 11.45 -26.69
CA TRP A 78 -9.85 12.39 -25.63
C TRP A 78 -10.33 11.95 -24.26
N GLY A 79 -11.49 11.27 -24.18
CA GLY A 79 -12.00 10.70 -22.94
C GLY A 79 -11.16 9.53 -22.45
N LEU A 80 -10.74 8.62 -23.35
CA LEU A 80 -9.86 7.49 -23.01
C LEU A 80 -8.44 7.95 -22.65
N VAL A 81 -7.88 8.88 -23.43
CA VAL A 81 -6.56 9.48 -23.13
C VAL A 81 -6.61 10.27 -21.82
N GLY A 82 -7.64 11.07 -21.62
CA GLY A 82 -7.85 11.81 -20.39
C GLY A 82 -8.06 10.88 -19.20
N GLY A 83 -8.81 9.80 -19.37
CA GLY A 83 -9.02 8.78 -18.34
C GLY A 83 -7.74 8.04 -17.95
N LEU A 84 -6.95 7.60 -18.93
CA LEU A 84 -5.65 6.96 -18.69
C LEU A 84 -4.63 7.91 -18.06
N LEU A 85 -4.58 9.16 -18.52
CA LEU A 85 -3.75 10.20 -17.91
C LEU A 85 -4.19 10.53 -16.48
N ALA A 86 -5.50 10.60 -16.24
CA ALA A 86 -6.05 10.81 -14.89
C ALA A 86 -5.72 9.65 -13.95
N ILE A 87 -5.79 8.40 -14.43
CA ILE A 87 -5.39 7.21 -13.66
C ILE A 87 -3.88 7.21 -13.39
N ALA A 88 -3.05 7.49 -14.40
CA ALA A 88 -1.61 7.57 -14.24
C ALA A 88 -1.21 8.71 -13.29
N LEU A 89 -1.81 9.88 -13.43
CA LEU A 89 -1.62 11.03 -12.55
C LEU A 89 -2.11 10.73 -11.13
N PHE A 90 -3.25 10.05 -10.98
CA PHE A 90 -3.77 9.62 -9.69
C PHE A 90 -2.82 8.63 -8.99
N ILE A 91 -2.25 7.66 -9.72
CA ILE A 91 -1.26 6.72 -9.19
C ILE A 91 0.01 7.47 -8.75
N VAL A 92 0.50 8.39 -9.57
CA VAL A 92 1.68 9.22 -9.25
C VAL A 92 1.40 10.12 -8.04
N LEU A 93 0.29 10.85 -8.03
CA LEU A 93 -0.08 11.73 -6.91
C LEU A 93 -0.34 10.96 -5.62
N ALA A 94 -1.00 9.79 -5.69
CA ALA A 94 -1.20 8.93 -4.54
C ALA A 94 0.11 8.39 -3.94
N GLY A 95 1.14 8.19 -4.79
CA GLY A 95 2.49 7.80 -4.35
C GLY A 95 3.31 8.95 -3.75
N VAL A 96 3.04 10.20 -4.16
CA VAL A 96 3.84 11.38 -3.75
C VAL A 96 3.29 12.06 -2.51
N THR A 97 1.96 12.08 -2.32
CA THR A 97 1.34 12.82 -1.23
C THR A 97 1.34 12.02 0.08
N PRO A 98 2.02 12.50 1.14
CA PRO A 98 1.93 11.89 2.48
C PRO A 98 0.54 12.04 3.11
N TRP A 99 -0.34 12.82 2.49
CA TRP A 99 -1.68 13.17 2.95
C TRP A 99 -2.80 12.65 2.04
N GLY A 100 -2.47 11.81 1.05
CA GLY A 100 -3.44 11.23 0.13
C GLY A 100 -4.47 10.34 0.83
N PRO A 101 -5.60 10.06 0.17
CA PRO A 101 -6.71 9.32 0.77
C PRO A 101 -6.27 7.87 1.05
N HIS A 102 -5.70 7.65 2.23
CA HIS A 102 -5.26 6.33 2.70
C HIS A 102 -6.33 5.25 2.50
N ARG A 103 -7.61 5.64 2.53
CA ARG A 103 -8.74 4.74 2.30
C ARG A 103 -8.79 4.15 0.89
N ALA A 104 -8.45 4.91 -0.14
CA ALA A 104 -8.48 4.43 -1.53
C ALA A 104 -7.33 3.44 -1.83
N LEU A 105 -6.14 3.67 -1.25
CA LEU A 105 -5.00 2.74 -1.35
C LEU A 105 -5.25 1.40 -0.63
N TYR A 106 -6.02 1.41 0.46
CA TYR A 106 -6.44 0.18 1.16
C TYR A 106 -7.42 -0.68 0.34
N ALA A 107 -8.11 -0.09 -0.64
CA ALA A 107 -9.04 -0.81 -1.52
C ALA A 107 -8.34 -1.53 -2.67
N LEU A 108 -7.08 -1.19 -2.97
CA LEU A 108 -6.31 -1.88 -4.01
C LEU A 108 -5.88 -3.28 -3.53
N PRO A 109 -6.23 -4.36 -4.28
CA PRO A 109 -6.06 -5.75 -3.82
C PRO A 109 -4.60 -6.14 -3.58
N VAL A 110 -3.64 -5.42 -4.16
CA VAL A 110 -2.20 -5.72 -4.08
C VAL A 110 -1.49 -4.84 -3.04
N ILE A 111 -1.85 -3.56 -2.98
CA ILE A 111 -1.18 -2.56 -2.12
C ILE A 111 -1.75 -2.60 -0.70
N GLY A 112 -3.05 -2.87 -0.54
CA GLY A 112 -3.73 -2.92 0.75
C GLY A 112 -3.11 -3.90 1.77
N PRO A 113 -2.84 -5.16 1.40
CA PRO A 113 -2.18 -6.12 2.28
C PRO A 113 -0.79 -5.70 2.72
N LEU A 114 0.02 -5.12 1.83
CA LEU A 114 1.38 -4.64 2.12
C LEU A 114 1.38 -3.52 3.18
N TRP A 115 0.46 -2.56 3.05
CA TRP A 115 0.31 -1.47 4.03
C TRP A 115 -0.16 -1.97 5.39
N ARG A 116 -1.05 -2.98 5.42
CA ARG A 116 -1.48 -3.62 6.67
C ARG A 116 -0.32 -4.34 7.36
N SER A 117 0.47 -5.12 6.63
CA SER A 117 1.63 -5.83 7.17
C SER A 117 2.68 -4.85 7.71
N ARG A 118 2.99 -3.77 6.96
CA ARG A 118 3.91 -2.72 7.40
C ARG A 118 3.48 -2.09 8.72
N ARG A 119 2.20 -1.71 8.84
CA ARG A 119 1.65 -1.14 10.07
C ARG A 119 1.82 -2.08 11.26
N LEU A 120 1.62 -3.38 11.05
CA LEU A 120 1.77 -4.39 12.09
C LEU A 120 3.23 -4.60 12.47
N VAL A 121 4.16 -4.54 11.53
CA VAL A 121 5.61 -4.53 11.81
C VAL A 121 5.97 -3.34 12.70
N GLU A 122 5.60 -2.13 12.29
CA GLU A 122 5.88 -0.92 13.07
C GLU A 122 5.28 -1.01 14.49
N PHE A 123 4.02 -1.45 14.59
CA PHE A 123 3.34 -1.65 15.86
C PHE A 123 4.06 -2.66 16.75
N SER A 124 4.36 -3.84 16.21
CA SER A 124 4.99 -4.92 16.97
C SER A 124 6.40 -4.54 17.44
N ARG A 125 7.17 -3.86 16.59
CA ARG A 125 8.51 -3.36 16.97
C ARG A 125 8.43 -2.33 18.10
N TRP A 126 7.52 -1.36 18.01
CA TRP A 126 7.34 -0.36 19.07
C TRP A 126 6.87 -0.99 20.38
N MET A 127 5.90 -1.91 20.31
CA MET A 127 5.40 -2.60 21.51
C MET A 127 6.51 -3.45 22.15
N GLY A 128 7.24 -4.24 21.36
CA GLY A 128 8.37 -5.04 21.87
C GLY A 128 9.40 -4.19 22.57
N LEU A 129 9.85 -3.10 21.94
CA LEU A 129 10.85 -2.18 22.52
C LEU A 129 10.36 -1.50 23.81
N LEU A 130 9.14 -0.96 23.81
CA LEU A 130 8.61 -0.26 24.98
C LEU A 130 8.44 -1.19 26.18
N LEU A 131 7.99 -2.42 25.95
CA LEU A 131 7.84 -3.42 27.00
C LEU A 131 9.19 -3.95 27.51
N GLU A 132 10.18 -4.09 26.65
CA GLU A 132 11.56 -4.42 27.03
C GLU A 132 12.18 -3.34 27.93
N LEU A 133 11.85 -2.07 27.68
CA LEU A 133 12.22 -0.92 28.51
C LEU A 133 11.40 -0.81 29.80
N GLY A 134 10.51 -1.76 30.10
CA GLY A 134 9.70 -1.78 31.32
C GLY A 134 8.53 -0.79 31.32
N VAL A 135 8.14 -0.24 30.17
CA VAL A 135 6.98 0.65 30.07
C VAL A 135 5.70 -0.15 30.35
N PRO A 136 4.80 0.30 31.24
CA PRO A 136 3.53 -0.37 31.49
C PRO A 136 2.71 -0.55 30.22
N MET A 137 2.08 -1.72 30.04
CA MET A 137 1.33 -2.12 28.85
C MET A 137 0.32 -1.05 28.34
N PRO A 138 -0.56 -0.48 29.18
CA PRO A 138 -1.49 0.53 28.70
C PRO A 138 -0.80 1.78 28.18
N GLN A 139 0.33 2.16 28.78
CA GLN A 139 1.10 3.32 28.36
C GLN A 139 1.84 3.06 27.05
N ALA A 140 2.40 1.86 26.88
CA ALA A 140 3.03 1.43 25.63
C ALA A 140 2.03 1.47 24.47
N LEU A 141 0.79 1.00 24.67
CA LEU A 141 -0.30 1.09 23.68
C LEU A 141 -0.64 2.54 23.34
N ARG A 142 -0.71 3.45 24.31
CA ARG A 142 -0.98 4.87 24.06
C ARG A 142 0.13 5.55 23.27
N TRP A 143 1.38 5.29 23.59
CA TRP A 143 2.52 5.86 22.85
C TRP A 143 2.59 5.32 21.42
N THR A 144 2.38 4.04 21.25
CA THR A 144 2.31 3.42 19.92
C THR A 144 1.13 3.96 19.11
N ALA A 145 -0.01 4.24 19.75
CA ALA A 145 -1.14 4.90 19.12
C ALA A 145 -0.78 6.30 18.60
N GLN A 146 0.01 7.08 19.35
CA GLN A 146 0.44 8.42 18.91
C GLN A 146 1.38 8.36 17.71
N ALA A 147 2.24 7.34 17.63
CA ALA A 147 3.14 7.12 16.51
C ALA A 147 2.42 6.60 15.25
N ALA A 148 1.20 6.04 15.38
CA ALA A 148 0.46 5.47 14.28
C ALA A 148 -0.07 6.54 13.31
N SER A 149 0.21 6.36 12.01
CA SER A 149 -0.24 7.25 10.94
C SER A 149 -1.74 7.06 10.61
N ASP A 150 -2.28 5.86 10.81
CA ASP A 150 -3.67 5.50 10.51
C ASP A 150 -4.59 5.83 11.69
N SER A 151 -5.58 6.68 11.45
CA SER A 151 -6.55 7.11 12.47
C SER A 151 -7.39 5.96 13.06
N THR A 152 -7.73 4.97 12.22
CA THR A 152 -8.50 3.78 12.65
C THR A 152 -7.68 2.90 13.58
N PHE A 153 -6.43 2.68 13.24
CA PHE A 153 -5.51 1.90 14.07
C PHE A 153 -5.15 2.62 15.37
N ARG A 154 -4.93 3.93 15.29
CA ARG A 154 -4.71 4.79 16.47
C ARG A 154 -5.87 4.67 17.46
N ARG A 155 -7.11 4.73 16.96
CA ARG A 155 -8.29 4.57 17.78
C ARG A 155 -8.37 3.18 18.42
N ALA A 156 -8.09 2.13 17.66
CA ALA A 156 -8.07 0.76 18.17
C ALA A 156 -7.02 0.55 19.27
N CYS A 157 -5.80 1.11 19.13
CA CYS A 157 -4.78 1.04 20.18
C CYS A 157 -5.20 1.77 21.46
N ARG A 158 -5.85 2.95 21.35
CA ARG A 158 -6.36 3.67 22.53
C ARG A 158 -7.45 2.89 23.26
N LEU A 159 -8.43 2.38 22.50
CA LEU A 159 -9.51 1.58 23.08
C LEU A 159 -8.97 0.27 23.68
N ALA A 160 -7.98 -0.38 23.06
CA ALA A 160 -7.32 -1.54 23.64
C ALA A 160 -6.60 -1.18 24.96
N SER A 161 -5.96 -0.01 25.05
CA SER A 161 -5.36 0.49 26.29
C SER A 161 -6.38 0.61 27.41
N GLU A 162 -7.55 1.17 27.14
CA GLU A 162 -8.67 1.31 28.10
C GLU A 162 -9.19 -0.05 28.57
N GLN A 163 -9.27 -1.04 27.68
CA GLN A 163 -9.68 -2.40 28.02
C GLN A 163 -8.64 -3.10 28.91
N VAL A 164 -7.36 -2.91 28.66
CA VAL A 164 -6.28 -3.46 29.49
C VAL A 164 -6.28 -2.79 30.86
N GLU A 165 -6.51 -1.49 30.96
CA GLU A 165 -6.65 -0.76 32.24
C GLU A 165 -7.86 -1.26 33.05
N SER A 166 -8.92 -1.73 32.37
CA SER A 166 -10.07 -2.35 33.05
C SER A 166 -9.84 -3.79 33.51
N GLY A 167 -8.63 -4.33 33.32
CA GLY A 167 -8.22 -5.66 33.78
C GLY A 167 -8.41 -6.78 32.75
N ARG A 168 -8.74 -6.48 31.49
CA ARG A 168 -8.76 -7.49 30.43
C ARG A 168 -7.36 -7.83 29.96
N SER A 169 -7.15 -9.08 29.49
CA SER A 169 -5.90 -9.45 28.84
C SER A 169 -5.70 -8.65 27.55
N LEU A 170 -4.45 -8.42 27.16
CA LEU A 170 -4.14 -7.71 25.92
C LEU A 170 -4.67 -8.47 24.70
N ALA A 171 -4.54 -9.80 24.69
CA ALA A 171 -5.03 -10.66 23.62
C ALA A 171 -6.57 -10.54 23.45
N GLU A 172 -7.33 -10.48 24.54
CA GLU A 172 -8.77 -10.24 24.51
C GLU A 172 -9.11 -8.83 24.05
N ALA A 173 -8.43 -7.82 24.59
CA ALA A 173 -8.62 -6.43 24.21
C ALA A 173 -8.37 -6.20 22.72
N MET A 174 -7.29 -6.78 22.16
CA MET A 174 -7.01 -6.71 20.72
C MET A 174 -8.07 -7.44 19.88
N GLY A 175 -8.65 -8.49 20.41
CA GLY A 175 -9.69 -9.28 19.74
C GLY A 175 -11.00 -8.52 19.48
N LEU A 176 -11.25 -7.45 20.20
CA LEU A 176 -12.45 -6.62 20.02
C LEU A 176 -12.40 -5.72 18.78
N PHE A 177 -11.21 -5.52 18.21
CA PHE A 177 -11.00 -4.55 17.13
C PHE A 177 -10.46 -5.23 15.87
N SER A 178 -11.15 -5.05 14.75
CA SER A 178 -10.75 -5.57 13.43
C SER A 178 -9.44 -4.98 12.89
N ALA A 179 -8.94 -3.93 13.54
CA ALA A 179 -7.64 -3.33 13.21
C ALA A 179 -6.46 -4.26 13.51
N PHE A 180 -6.62 -5.18 14.48
CA PHE A 180 -5.64 -6.21 14.82
C PHE A 180 -6.03 -7.52 14.12
N PRO A 181 -5.12 -8.11 13.31
CA PRO A 181 -5.42 -9.36 12.60
C PRO A 181 -5.53 -10.55 13.57
N PRO A 182 -6.35 -11.54 13.22
CA PRO A 182 -6.51 -12.74 14.04
C PRO A 182 -5.20 -13.48 14.34
N THR A 183 -4.22 -13.36 13.45
CA THR A 183 -2.89 -14.00 13.58
C THR A 183 -2.00 -13.40 14.67
N LEU A 184 -2.24 -12.16 15.08
CA LEU A 184 -1.48 -11.50 16.14
C LEU A 184 -1.92 -11.96 17.54
N ARG A 185 -3.21 -12.25 17.72
CA ARG A 185 -3.79 -12.62 19.01
C ARG A 185 -3.16 -13.84 19.68
N PRO A 186 -2.97 -14.98 19.00
CA PRO A 186 -2.34 -16.15 19.62
C PRO A 186 -0.90 -15.89 20.09
N MET A 187 -0.16 -15.05 19.35
CA MET A 187 1.22 -14.69 19.71
C MET A 187 1.26 -13.84 20.98
N VAL A 188 0.34 -12.86 21.07
CA VAL A 188 0.20 -12.02 22.26
C VAL A 188 -0.28 -12.83 23.44
N ALA A 189 -1.28 -13.71 23.27
CA ALA A 189 -1.78 -14.59 24.32
C ALA A 189 -0.67 -15.51 24.87
N TRP A 190 0.16 -16.07 23.98
CA TRP A 190 1.32 -16.85 24.39
C TRP A 190 2.31 -16.00 25.19
N GLY A 191 2.61 -14.77 24.77
CA GLY A 191 3.47 -13.83 25.47
C GLY A 191 2.94 -13.44 26.83
N GLU A 192 1.61 -13.31 27.01
CA GLU A 192 0.97 -13.06 28.31
C GLU A 192 1.13 -14.25 29.26
N VAL A 193 0.85 -15.47 28.78
CA VAL A 193 0.97 -16.70 29.58
C VAL A 193 2.41 -16.97 30.00
N THR A 194 3.37 -16.72 29.13
CA THR A 194 4.80 -16.91 29.41
C THR A 194 5.46 -15.72 30.10
N SER A 195 4.72 -14.62 30.38
CA SER A 195 5.23 -13.38 30.88
C SER A 195 6.41 -12.81 30.05
N ASN A 196 6.41 -13.12 28.76
CA ASN A 196 7.44 -12.67 27.81
C ASN A 196 6.83 -11.98 26.58
N LEU A 197 6.10 -10.91 26.83
CA LEU A 197 5.46 -10.10 25.80
C LEU A 197 6.45 -9.42 24.84
N PRO A 198 7.62 -8.92 25.30
CA PRO A 198 8.61 -8.35 24.37
C PRO A 198 9.00 -9.31 23.26
N GLU A 199 9.26 -10.56 23.60
CA GLU A 199 9.63 -11.61 22.65
C GLU A 199 8.47 -11.95 21.70
N ALA A 200 7.25 -12.06 22.23
CA ALA A 200 6.05 -12.31 21.44
C ALA A 200 5.84 -11.20 20.38
N PHE A 201 6.08 -9.95 20.73
CA PHE A 201 5.98 -8.84 19.77
C PHE A 201 7.16 -8.82 18.79
N ARG A 202 8.36 -9.22 19.20
CA ARG A 202 9.52 -9.36 18.31
C ARG A 202 9.24 -10.43 17.23
N ALA A 203 8.79 -11.61 17.65
CA ALA A 203 8.39 -12.69 16.75
C ALA A 203 7.24 -12.27 15.80
N ALA A 204 6.27 -11.50 16.30
CA ALA A 204 5.22 -10.93 15.47
C ALA A 204 5.76 -9.97 14.42
N ALA A 205 6.72 -9.11 14.76
CA ALA A 205 7.36 -8.22 13.80
C ALA A 205 8.06 -9.00 12.68
N GLU A 206 8.84 -10.01 13.02
CA GLU A 206 9.53 -10.87 12.06
C GLU A 206 8.56 -11.62 11.12
N LEU A 207 7.46 -12.15 11.67
CA LEU A 207 6.41 -12.80 10.87
C LEU A 207 5.83 -11.86 9.82
N TYR A 208 5.49 -10.63 10.20
CA TYR A 208 4.90 -9.66 9.28
C TYR A 208 5.94 -9.09 8.30
N GLU A 209 7.20 -9.00 8.68
CA GLU A 209 8.31 -8.67 7.77
C GLU A 209 8.50 -9.74 6.70
N GLY A 210 8.51 -11.00 7.07
CA GLY A 210 8.55 -12.12 6.13
C GLY A 210 7.40 -12.09 5.13
N ARG A 211 6.18 -11.78 5.60
CA ARG A 211 5.01 -11.61 4.72
C ARG A 211 5.18 -10.42 3.77
N MET A 212 5.73 -9.32 4.22
CA MET A 212 6.03 -8.17 3.34
C MET A 212 7.05 -8.53 2.27
N GLY A 213 8.09 -9.29 2.61
CA GLY A 213 9.09 -9.77 1.65
C GLY A 213 8.47 -10.58 0.52
N ILE A 214 7.63 -11.56 0.86
CA ILE A 214 6.92 -12.38 -0.14
C ILE A 214 6.00 -11.51 -1.03
N GLN A 215 5.26 -10.59 -0.44
CA GLN A 215 4.36 -9.71 -1.18
C GLN A 215 5.11 -8.74 -2.10
N SER A 216 6.28 -8.23 -1.69
CA SER A 216 7.12 -7.39 -2.54
C SER A 216 7.70 -8.16 -3.72
N THR A 217 8.13 -9.40 -3.50
CA THR A 217 8.64 -10.27 -4.58
C THR A 217 7.55 -10.63 -5.59
N LEU A 218 6.33 -10.91 -5.13
CA LEU A 218 5.18 -11.13 -6.03
C LEU A 218 4.86 -9.89 -6.87
N LEU A 219 4.99 -8.69 -6.31
CA LEU A 219 4.85 -7.43 -7.05
C LEU A 219 5.94 -7.26 -8.10
N GLU A 220 7.18 -7.60 -7.76
CA GLU A 220 8.30 -7.55 -8.69
C GLU A 220 8.12 -8.52 -9.86
N VAL A 221 7.67 -9.76 -9.58
CA VAL A 221 7.40 -10.77 -10.61
C VAL A 221 6.22 -10.38 -11.52
N LEU A 222 5.17 -9.78 -10.97
CA LEU A 222 4.01 -9.29 -11.75
C LEU A 222 4.32 -8.00 -12.53
N ALA A 223 5.32 -7.24 -12.13
CA ALA A 223 5.74 -6.01 -12.82
C ALA A 223 6.80 -6.25 -13.90
N LEU A 224 7.43 -7.44 -13.92
CA LEU A 224 8.36 -7.87 -14.97
C LEU A 224 7.61 -8.79 -15.93
N PRO A 225 7.41 -8.38 -17.19
CA PRO A 225 6.89 -9.27 -18.24
C PRO A 225 7.92 -10.32 -18.62
#